data_ca4465cf28d996d26b279ec6929a1c52
#
_entry.id   ca4465cf28d996d26b279ec6929a1c52
#
_cell.length_a   1.000
_cell.length_b   1.000
_cell.length_c   1.000
_cell.angle_alpha   90.00
_cell.angle_beta   90.00
_cell.angle_gamma   90.00
#
_symmetry.space_group_name_H-M   'P 1'
#
loop_
_entity.id
_entity.type
_entity.pdbx_description
1 polymer ?
#
loop_
_entity_poly.entity_id
_entity_poly.type
_entity_poly.pdbx_seq_one_letter_code
_entity_poly.pdbx_strand_id
1 'polypeptide(L)'
;MLNVKIKRLSDTATMPTYGSAKAACMDLYANIGYCNAMTVNGLEQRPAYVEIPPHATVKIGTGFAFQPPEGYCGLIFARSGLATKQGLAPANKVGVCDEDYTGEYIVALHNDTDSEQYVHHGDRIAQLMFVPYEQANLVVVDTLDETERGSGGFGSTGV
;
A
#
# COMPACT_ATOMS: atom_id res chain seq x y z
N MET A 1 6.46 21.85 -3.91
CA MET A 1 6.00 20.73 -3.07
C MET A 1 4.61 20.34 -3.58
N LEU A 2 4.33 19.06 -3.77
CA LEU A 2 3.02 18.58 -4.23
C LEU A 2 1.99 18.69 -3.10
N ASN A 3 0.82 19.28 -3.38
CA ASN A 3 -0.29 19.37 -2.45
C ASN A 3 -1.30 18.26 -2.77
N VAL A 4 -1.52 17.35 -1.84
CA VAL A 4 -2.52 16.28 -1.93
C VAL A 4 -3.58 16.52 -0.87
N LYS A 5 -4.85 16.53 -1.27
CA LYS A 5 -5.94 16.61 -0.30
C LYS A 5 -6.07 15.26 0.39
N ILE A 6 -6.30 15.27 1.70
CA ILE A 6 -6.51 14.07 2.52
C ILE A 6 -7.77 14.25 3.37
N LYS A 7 -8.60 13.22 3.41
CA LYS A 7 -9.80 13.16 4.26
C LYS A 7 -9.64 12.05 5.27
N ARG A 8 -9.73 12.38 6.55
CA ARG A 8 -9.80 11.40 7.64
C ARG A 8 -11.21 10.77 7.65
N LEU A 9 -11.26 9.44 7.67
CA LEU A 9 -12.51 8.65 7.70
C LEU A 9 -12.76 7.99 9.06
N SER A 10 -11.73 7.93 9.92
CA SER A 10 -11.81 7.36 11.26
C SER A 10 -11.00 8.20 12.25
N ASP A 11 -11.57 8.47 13.42
CA ASP A 11 -10.89 9.25 14.48
C ASP A 11 -9.68 8.54 15.06
N THR A 12 -9.63 7.21 14.95
CA THR A 12 -8.50 6.38 15.42
C THR A 12 -7.38 6.25 14.37
N ALA A 13 -7.59 6.75 13.15
CA ALA A 13 -6.61 6.63 12.08
C ALA A 13 -5.33 7.43 12.35
N THR A 14 -4.19 6.79 12.19
CA THR A 14 -2.86 7.41 12.31
C THR A 14 -2.46 8.08 11.02
N MET A 15 -2.13 9.39 11.07
CA MET A 15 -1.72 10.16 9.90
C MET A 15 -0.49 9.55 9.23
N PRO A 16 -0.49 9.36 7.91
CA PRO A 16 0.69 8.91 7.16
C PRO A 16 1.89 9.84 7.38
N THR A 17 3.07 9.26 7.57
CA THR A 17 4.29 10.01 7.87
C THR A 17 5.47 9.56 7.04
N TYR A 18 6.36 10.49 6.72
CA TYR A 18 7.66 10.16 6.13
C TYR A 18 8.62 9.68 7.23
N GLY A 19 9.27 8.55 7.00
CA GLY A 19 10.24 7.97 7.95
C GLY A 19 11.52 8.82 8.13
N SER A 20 11.83 9.70 7.19
CA SER A 20 12.93 10.66 7.25
C SER A 20 12.65 11.86 6.34
N ALA A 21 13.41 12.94 6.50
CA ALA A 21 13.26 14.17 5.70
C ALA A 21 13.50 13.95 4.19
N LYS A 22 14.15 12.87 3.78
CA LYS A 22 14.41 12.51 2.38
C LYS A 22 13.74 11.20 1.95
N ALA A 23 12.82 10.66 2.76
CA ALA A 23 12.06 9.47 2.36
C ALA A 23 11.20 9.81 1.15
N ALA A 24 11.18 8.91 0.16
CA ALA A 24 10.38 9.06 -1.04
C ALA A 24 8.90 8.69 -0.79
N CYS A 25 8.65 7.74 0.12
CA CYS A 25 7.33 7.27 0.48
C CYS A 25 6.99 7.65 1.92
N MET A 26 5.70 7.85 2.18
CA MET A 26 5.17 7.93 3.54
C MET A 26 4.61 6.57 3.97
N ASP A 27 4.76 6.23 5.25
CA ASP A 27 4.20 5.01 5.83
C ASP A 27 2.68 5.12 5.94
N LEU A 28 1.98 4.04 5.59
CA LEU A 28 0.55 3.83 5.83
C LEU A 28 0.36 2.91 7.03
N TYR A 29 -0.58 3.27 7.91
CA TYR A 29 -0.84 2.59 9.16
C TYR A 29 -2.16 1.83 9.13
N ALA A 30 -2.22 0.66 9.76
CA ALA A 30 -3.44 -0.11 9.93
C ALA A 30 -4.44 0.62 10.82
N ASN A 31 -5.66 0.81 10.33
CA ASN A 31 -6.76 1.38 11.10
C ASN A 31 -7.78 0.29 11.45
N ILE A 32 -7.52 -0.45 12.52
CA ILE A 32 -8.35 -1.58 12.99
C ILE A 32 -9.20 -1.13 14.19
N GLY A 33 -8.76 -0.10 14.91
CA GLY A 33 -9.40 0.41 16.12
C GLY A 33 -8.87 -0.25 17.41
N TYR A 34 -9.70 -0.18 18.45
CA TYR A 34 -9.36 -0.70 19.77
C TYR A 34 -10.43 -1.68 20.22
N CYS A 35 -10.04 -2.66 21.04
CA CYS A 35 -10.93 -3.57 21.73
C CYS A 35 -10.80 -3.40 23.25
N ASN A 36 -11.89 -3.72 23.98
CA ASN A 36 -11.85 -3.77 25.43
C ASN A 36 -11.31 -5.13 25.87
N ALA A 37 -10.25 -5.13 26.66
CA ALA A 37 -9.68 -6.32 27.27
C ALA A 37 -9.91 -6.32 28.78
N MET A 38 -10.32 -7.44 29.36
CA MET A 38 -10.37 -7.64 30.80
C MET A 38 -8.96 -7.79 31.35
N THR A 39 -8.63 -7.00 32.37
CA THR A 39 -7.37 -7.11 33.13
C THR A 39 -7.66 -7.29 34.59
N VAL A 40 -6.63 -7.54 35.41
CA VAL A 40 -6.74 -7.64 36.86
C VAL A 40 -7.26 -6.33 37.49
N ASN A 41 -7.04 -5.21 36.82
CA ASN A 41 -7.46 -3.86 37.28
C ASN A 41 -8.76 -3.38 36.63
N GLY A 42 -9.45 -4.22 35.85
CA GLY A 42 -10.70 -3.89 35.15
C GLY A 42 -10.59 -3.94 33.62
N LEU A 43 -11.44 -3.15 32.93
CA LEU A 43 -11.43 -3.04 31.46
C LEU A 43 -10.35 -2.07 31.01
N GLU A 44 -9.48 -2.54 30.11
CA GLU A 44 -8.48 -1.73 29.42
C GLU A 44 -8.76 -1.70 27.92
N GLN A 45 -8.60 -0.54 27.29
CA GLN A 45 -8.56 -0.45 25.83
C GLN A 45 -7.19 -0.90 25.31
N ARG A 46 -7.20 -1.87 24.40
CA ARG A 46 -6.00 -2.35 23.71
C ARG A 46 -6.15 -2.19 22.19
N PRO A 47 -5.05 -2.00 21.47
CA PRO A 47 -5.09 -2.03 20.01
C PRO A 47 -5.71 -3.34 19.53
N ALA A 48 -6.73 -3.26 18.69
CA ALA A 48 -7.28 -4.43 18.03
C ALA A 48 -6.27 -4.97 16.99
N TYR A 49 -6.39 -6.22 16.64
CA TYR A 49 -5.56 -6.85 15.63
C TYR A 49 -6.39 -7.64 14.63
N VAL A 50 -5.80 -7.89 13.49
CA VAL A 50 -6.32 -8.77 12.44
C VAL A 50 -5.32 -9.91 12.26
N GLU A 51 -5.84 -11.13 12.28
CA GLU A 51 -5.09 -12.33 11.92
C GLU A 51 -5.11 -12.52 10.40
N ILE A 52 -3.96 -12.84 9.84
CA ILE A 52 -3.79 -13.19 8.43
C ILE A 52 -3.30 -14.64 8.36
N PRO A 53 -4.17 -15.61 8.08
CA PRO A 53 -3.79 -17.00 7.98
C PRO A 53 -2.71 -17.25 6.92
N PRO A 54 -2.01 -18.40 6.96
CA PRO A 54 -1.07 -18.79 5.92
C PRO A 54 -1.68 -18.66 4.52
N HIS A 55 -0.93 -18.08 3.60
CA HIS A 55 -1.30 -17.90 2.18
C HIS A 55 -2.64 -17.17 1.95
N ALA A 56 -3.17 -16.50 2.97
CA ALA A 56 -4.39 -15.70 2.86
C ALA A 56 -4.11 -14.23 2.57
N THR A 57 -5.13 -13.53 2.09
CA THR A 57 -5.12 -12.09 1.87
C THR A 57 -6.22 -11.43 2.67
N VAL A 58 -5.87 -10.42 3.45
CA VAL A 58 -6.83 -9.63 4.25
C VAL A 58 -6.73 -8.15 3.87
N LYS A 59 -7.88 -7.52 3.68
CA LYS A 59 -7.98 -6.08 3.40
C LYS A 59 -7.97 -5.30 4.70
N ILE A 60 -7.02 -4.37 4.84
CA ILE A 60 -6.86 -3.53 6.04
C ILE A 60 -6.98 -2.07 5.62
N GLY A 61 -7.94 -1.36 6.20
CA GLY A 61 -8.15 0.06 5.98
C GLY A 61 -7.04 0.90 6.62
N THR A 62 -6.81 2.08 6.07
CA THR A 62 -5.89 3.08 6.63
C THR A 62 -6.62 4.20 7.39
N GLY A 63 -7.95 4.28 7.23
CA GLY A 63 -8.78 5.34 7.76
C GLY A 63 -8.64 6.68 7.03
N PHE A 64 -8.06 6.69 5.83
CA PHE A 64 -7.88 7.87 5.01
C PHE A 64 -8.28 7.66 3.55
N ALA A 65 -8.86 8.71 2.97
CA ALA A 65 -9.01 8.88 1.53
C ALA A 65 -8.10 10.03 1.07
N PHE A 66 -7.58 9.91 -0.15
CA PHE A 66 -6.69 10.91 -0.74
C PHE A 66 -7.25 11.38 -2.08
N GLN A 67 -6.93 12.61 -2.42
CA GLN A 67 -7.20 13.19 -3.73
C GLN A 67 -5.94 13.92 -4.19
N PRO A 68 -5.09 13.27 -5.00
CA PRO A 68 -3.96 13.93 -5.63
C PRO A 68 -4.46 14.98 -6.63
N PRO A 69 -3.63 15.94 -7.05
CA PRO A 69 -3.98 16.84 -8.14
C PRO A 69 -4.00 16.10 -9.48
N GLU A 70 -4.66 16.71 -10.48
CA GLU A 70 -4.72 16.20 -11.86
C GLU A 70 -3.34 15.80 -12.39
N GLY A 71 -3.27 14.65 -13.08
CA GLY A 71 -2.05 14.08 -13.63
C GLY A 71 -1.17 13.35 -12.61
N TYR A 72 -1.66 13.08 -11.40
CA TYR A 72 -0.94 12.31 -10.38
C TYR A 72 -1.78 11.16 -9.86
N CYS A 73 -1.15 10.00 -9.67
CA CYS A 73 -1.76 8.85 -8.98
C CYS A 73 -1.00 8.49 -7.71
N GLY A 74 -1.67 7.77 -6.81
CA GLY A 74 -1.05 7.17 -5.63
C GLY A 74 -0.54 5.77 -5.94
N LEU A 75 0.70 5.46 -5.53
CA LEU A 75 1.26 4.11 -5.61
C LEU A 75 1.55 3.56 -4.22
N ILE A 76 0.95 2.42 -3.92
CA ILE A 76 1.12 1.71 -2.63
C ILE A 76 2.09 0.55 -2.84
N PHE A 77 3.16 0.54 -2.04
CA PHE A 77 4.23 -0.44 -2.09
C PHE A 77 4.35 -1.22 -0.79
N ALA A 78 4.97 -2.39 -0.87
CA ALA A 78 5.39 -3.13 0.30
C ALA A 78 6.46 -2.36 1.10
N ARG A 79 6.43 -2.52 2.43
CA ARG A 79 7.54 -2.12 3.29
C ARG A 79 8.56 -3.26 3.35
N SER A 80 9.81 -2.94 3.08
CA SER A 80 10.89 -3.92 3.02
C SER A 80 10.98 -4.79 4.28
N GLY A 81 10.94 -4.15 5.47
CA GLY A 81 11.03 -4.88 6.74
C GLY A 81 9.85 -5.82 6.98
N LEU A 82 8.64 -5.43 6.61
CA LEU A 82 7.43 -6.26 6.75
C LEU A 82 7.48 -7.45 5.78
N ALA A 83 7.79 -7.17 4.51
CA ALA A 83 7.86 -8.19 3.47
C ALA A 83 8.97 -9.22 3.72
N THR A 84 10.18 -8.77 4.10
CA THR A 84 11.34 -9.67 4.22
C THR A 84 11.41 -10.44 5.53
N LYS A 85 10.84 -9.90 6.63
CA LYS A 85 10.92 -10.52 7.96
C LYS A 85 9.66 -11.28 8.35
N GLN A 86 8.49 -10.85 7.86
CA GLN A 86 7.19 -11.42 8.23
C GLN A 86 6.44 -12.01 7.02
N GLY A 87 6.99 -11.89 5.81
CA GLY A 87 6.34 -12.39 4.60
C GLY A 87 5.02 -11.69 4.28
N LEU A 88 4.78 -10.48 4.81
CA LEU A 88 3.57 -9.70 4.57
C LEU A 88 3.82 -8.62 3.52
N ALA A 89 3.10 -8.66 2.42
CA ALA A 89 3.18 -7.67 1.35
C ALA A 89 1.81 -7.42 0.70
N PRO A 90 1.58 -6.27 0.04
CA PRO A 90 0.38 -6.06 -0.75
C PRO A 90 0.21 -7.16 -1.82
N ALA A 91 -0.95 -7.80 -1.86
CA ALA A 91 -1.26 -8.90 -2.77
C ALA A 91 -1.14 -8.51 -4.26
N ASN A 92 -1.46 -7.28 -4.60
CA ASN A 92 -1.35 -6.70 -5.94
C ASN A 92 0.08 -6.22 -6.28
N LYS A 93 1.07 -6.44 -5.40
CA LYS A 93 2.47 -6.02 -5.50
C LYS A 93 2.64 -4.51 -5.47
N VAL A 94 1.99 -3.78 -6.39
CA VAL A 94 1.85 -2.32 -6.40
C VAL A 94 0.37 -1.99 -6.51
N GLY A 95 -0.15 -1.28 -5.50
CA GLY A 95 -1.51 -0.74 -5.54
C GLY A 95 -1.50 0.58 -6.31
N VAL A 96 -2.27 0.67 -7.38
CA VAL A 96 -2.48 1.93 -8.10
C VAL A 96 -3.79 2.54 -7.62
N CYS A 97 -3.72 3.79 -7.18
CA CYS A 97 -4.87 4.58 -6.76
C CYS A 97 -4.99 5.76 -7.73
N ASP A 98 -6.00 5.70 -8.59
CA ASP A 98 -6.26 6.69 -9.62
C ASP A 98 -6.57 8.07 -9.02
N GLU A 99 -6.41 9.14 -9.80
CA GLU A 99 -6.64 10.51 -9.32
C GLU A 99 -8.11 10.79 -8.94
N ASP A 100 -9.05 10.09 -9.60
CA ASP A 100 -10.49 10.19 -9.36
C ASP A 100 -10.99 9.21 -8.28
N TYR A 101 -10.13 8.32 -7.76
CA TYR A 101 -10.49 7.45 -6.66
C TYR A 101 -10.47 8.19 -5.32
N THR A 102 -11.64 8.48 -4.78
CA THR A 102 -11.84 9.20 -3.51
C THR A 102 -12.30 8.32 -2.36
N GLY A 103 -12.26 7.00 -2.54
CA GLY A 103 -12.53 6.03 -1.48
C GLY A 103 -11.36 5.87 -0.49
N GLU A 104 -11.59 5.08 0.55
CA GLU A 104 -10.54 4.75 1.51
C GLU A 104 -9.39 4.01 0.83
N TYR A 105 -8.15 4.41 1.14
CA TYR A 105 -6.97 3.65 0.73
C TYR A 105 -6.83 2.42 1.63
N ILE A 106 -7.10 1.27 1.03
CA ILE A 106 -7.11 -0.05 1.69
C ILE A 106 -5.92 -0.85 1.18
N VAL A 107 -5.20 -1.48 2.10
CA VAL A 107 -4.08 -2.37 1.78
C VAL A 107 -4.55 -3.82 1.90
N ALA A 108 -4.54 -4.55 0.79
CA ALA A 108 -4.78 -5.98 0.78
C ALA A 108 -3.46 -6.70 1.09
N LEU A 109 -3.20 -7.01 2.37
CA LEU A 109 -1.98 -7.72 2.78
C LEU A 109 -2.13 -9.22 2.53
N HIS A 110 -1.15 -9.80 1.87
CA HIS A 110 -0.98 -11.23 1.67
C HIS A 110 0.10 -11.77 2.60
N ASN A 111 -0.18 -12.90 3.23
CA ASN A 111 0.77 -13.67 4.03
C ASN A 111 1.40 -14.76 3.16
N ASP A 112 2.67 -14.62 2.82
CA ASP A 112 3.43 -15.56 1.97
C ASP A 112 4.17 -16.63 2.81
N THR A 113 3.75 -16.84 4.07
CA THR A 113 4.37 -17.80 4.99
C THR A 113 3.42 -18.94 5.35
N ASP A 114 3.97 -20.03 5.91
CA ASP A 114 3.22 -21.18 6.42
C ASP A 114 2.68 -21.00 7.86
N SER A 115 2.84 -19.80 8.44
CA SER A 115 2.38 -19.49 9.79
C SER A 115 1.47 -18.26 9.81
N GLU A 116 0.58 -18.21 10.80
CA GLU A 116 -0.28 -17.05 11.04
C GLU A 116 0.55 -15.80 11.29
N GLN A 117 0.10 -14.69 10.73
CA GLN A 117 0.66 -13.36 10.97
C GLN A 117 -0.40 -12.46 11.58
N TYR A 118 0.03 -11.50 12.38
CA TYR A 118 -0.85 -10.58 13.07
C TYR A 118 -0.49 -9.14 12.75
N VAL A 119 -1.50 -8.33 12.46
CA VAL A 119 -1.37 -6.89 12.25
C VAL A 119 -2.19 -6.19 13.32
N HIS A 120 -1.56 -5.33 14.10
CA HIS A 120 -2.23 -4.54 15.13
C HIS A 120 -2.61 -3.16 14.62
N HIS A 121 -3.58 -2.54 15.27
CA HIS A 121 -3.90 -1.14 15.02
C HIS A 121 -2.67 -0.27 15.21
N GLY A 122 -2.40 0.61 14.23
CA GLY A 122 -1.23 1.48 14.22
C GLY A 122 0.05 0.87 13.66
N ASP A 123 0.04 -0.41 13.27
CA ASP A 123 1.18 -1.01 12.57
C ASP A 123 1.37 -0.38 11.19
N ARG A 124 2.62 -0.20 10.79
CA ARG A 124 2.97 0.29 9.45
C ARG A 124 2.89 -0.86 8.45
N ILE A 125 1.83 -0.86 7.62
CA ILE A 125 1.47 -1.99 6.75
C ILE A 125 1.92 -1.83 5.29
N ALA A 126 2.12 -0.61 4.83
CA ALA A 126 2.54 -0.31 3.46
C ALA A 126 3.22 1.05 3.42
N GLN A 127 3.67 1.47 2.25
CA GLN A 127 4.18 2.81 2.01
C GLN A 127 3.58 3.39 0.73
N LEU A 128 3.31 4.69 0.73
CA LEU A 128 2.61 5.44 -0.33
C LEU A 128 3.52 6.52 -0.90
N MET A 129 3.57 6.64 -2.22
CA MET A 129 4.08 7.81 -2.91
C MET A 129 3.08 8.29 -3.97
N PHE A 130 3.16 9.56 -4.32
CA PHE A 130 2.41 10.12 -5.45
C PHE A 130 3.36 10.40 -6.61
N VAL A 131 2.96 9.95 -7.80
CA VAL A 131 3.77 10.09 -9.02
C VAL A 131 2.94 10.70 -10.15
N PRO A 132 3.54 11.47 -11.05
CA PRO A 132 2.86 11.88 -12.27
C PRO A 132 2.64 10.67 -13.20
N TYR A 133 1.60 10.72 -14.01
CA TYR A 133 1.32 9.71 -15.03
C TYR A 133 0.80 10.36 -16.31
N GLU A 134 0.94 9.63 -17.41
CA GLU A 134 0.41 10.01 -18.73
C GLU A 134 -0.57 8.95 -19.22
N GLN A 135 -1.72 9.39 -19.68
CA GLN A 135 -2.65 8.51 -20.40
C GLN A 135 -2.23 8.41 -21.86
N ALA A 136 -1.86 7.21 -22.32
CA ALA A 136 -1.45 6.99 -23.68
C ALA A 136 -2.64 6.97 -24.64
N ASN A 137 -2.54 7.71 -25.75
CA ASN A 137 -3.43 7.52 -26.89
C ASN A 137 -2.86 6.39 -27.76
N LEU A 138 -3.56 5.26 -27.83
CA LEU A 138 -3.12 4.09 -28.59
C LEU A 138 -3.44 4.26 -30.07
N VAL A 139 -2.41 4.23 -30.90
CA VAL A 139 -2.52 4.29 -32.37
C VAL A 139 -2.18 2.91 -32.92
N VAL A 140 -3.13 2.29 -33.62
CA VAL A 140 -2.91 0.99 -34.29
C VAL A 140 -2.11 1.24 -35.57
N VAL A 141 -1.00 0.53 -35.69
CA VAL A 141 -0.13 0.55 -36.90
C VAL A 141 0.11 -0.88 -37.40
N ASP A 142 0.43 -1.05 -38.65
CA ASP A 142 0.71 -2.37 -39.25
C ASP A 142 2.10 -2.88 -38.81
N THR A 143 3.05 -1.97 -38.62
CA THR A 143 4.43 -2.29 -38.24
C THR A 143 4.95 -1.28 -37.20
N LEU A 144 5.81 -1.77 -36.29
CA LEU A 144 6.60 -0.92 -35.41
C LEU A 144 7.98 -0.65 -36.02
N ASP A 145 8.61 0.42 -35.55
CA ASP A 145 9.96 0.76 -35.96
C ASP A 145 10.95 -0.36 -35.56
N GLU A 146 11.92 -0.63 -36.44
CA GLU A 146 12.98 -1.56 -36.16
C GLU A 146 13.93 -1.01 -35.10
N THR A 147 14.33 -1.86 -34.14
CA THR A 147 15.29 -1.53 -33.12
C THR A 147 16.36 -2.59 -33.00
N GLU A 148 17.54 -2.26 -32.51
CA GLU A 148 18.63 -3.21 -32.28
C GLU A 148 18.20 -4.41 -31.42
N ARG A 149 17.30 -4.19 -30.43
CA ARG A 149 16.75 -5.25 -29.59
C ARG A 149 15.68 -6.11 -30.29
N GLY A 150 14.93 -5.55 -31.23
CA GLY A 150 13.79 -6.20 -31.88
C GLY A 150 12.80 -6.79 -30.88
N SER A 151 12.39 -8.03 -31.10
CA SER A 151 11.46 -8.78 -30.23
C SER A 151 12.12 -9.51 -29.07
N GLY A 152 13.41 -9.30 -28.83
CA GLY A 152 14.16 -9.95 -27.77
C GLY A 152 13.66 -9.59 -26.36
N GLY A 153 13.30 -10.60 -25.56
CA GLY A 153 12.85 -10.47 -24.17
C GLY A 153 13.35 -11.62 -23.29
N PHE A 154 12.94 -11.65 -22.02
CA PHE A 154 13.19 -12.73 -21.05
C PHE A 154 14.66 -13.20 -20.97
N GLY A 155 15.61 -12.25 -20.91
CA GLY A 155 17.03 -12.56 -20.80
C GLY A 155 17.78 -12.69 -22.14
N SER A 156 17.17 -12.26 -23.25
CA SER A 156 17.83 -12.27 -24.58
C SER A 156 19.12 -11.43 -24.66
N THR A 157 19.37 -10.56 -23.67
CA THR A 157 20.59 -9.74 -23.56
C THR A 157 21.68 -10.36 -22.67
N GLY A 158 21.49 -11.62 -22.25
CA GLY A 158 22.40 -12.35 -21.37
C GLY A 158 22.08 -12.20 -19.88
N VAL A 159 22.68 -13.05 -19.06
CA VAL A 159 22.76 -12.99 -17.58
C VAL A 159 24.15 -12.58 -17.19
#